data_bd2c29c6ea5a00eab7e55334a736a033
#
_entry.id   bd2c29c6ea5a00eab7e55334a736a033
#
_cell.length_a   1.000
_cell.length_b   1.000
_cell.length_c   1.000
_cell.angle_alpha   90.00
_cell.angle_beta   90.00
_cell.angle_gamma   90.00
#
_symmetry.space_group_name_H-M   'P 1'
#
loop_
_entity.id
_entity.type
_entity.pdbx_description
1 polymer ?
#
loop_
_entity_poly.entity_id
_entity_poly.type
_entity_poly.pdbx_seq_one_letter_code
_entity_poly.pdbx_strand_id
1 'polypeptide(L)'
;TVEQKEKAIARYIDLNRKVLSGLDFKIVLARAMANYSDTFSYLVELVNNKRKMVFYLNRIRDKYEQYHDVYEEDGKFGIKDHQGNVLIPAHYDFLRTPYVYVDDLRTLPVIAQRDGKMGLILPDGKETVVADFVYDDISLRDEPPYFEAWSNGEATLIEA
;
A
#
# COMPACT_ATOMS: atom_id res chain seq x y z
N THR A 1 23.44 39.60 -4.88
CA THR A 1 24.57 39.24 -3.99
C THR A 1 24.32 37.90 -3.31
N VAL A 2 25.37 37.29 -2.83
CA VAL A 2 25.28 36.01 -2.08
C VAL A 2 24.41 36.17 -0.83
N GLU A 3 24.55 37.28 -0.13
CA GLU A 3 23.75 37.56 1.08
C GLU A 3 22.26 37.69 0.77
N GLN A 4 21.87 38.37 -0.32
CA GLN A 4 20.51 38.51 -0.74
C GLN A 4 19.91 37.16 -1.16
N LYS A 5 20.67 36.34 -1.88
CA LYS A 5 20.21 34.97 -2.23
C LYS A 5 20.02 34.11 -1.02
N GLU A 6 20.92 34.15 -0.06
CA GLU A 6 20.83 33.38 1.17
C GLU A 6 19.59 33.75 1.99
N LYS A 7 19.30 35.06 2.13
CA LYS A 7 18.10 35.52 2.83
C LYS A 7 16.80 35.07 2.13
N ALA A 8 16.77 35.16 0.80
CA ALA A 8 15.62 34.74 0.02
C ALA A 8 15.38 33.25 0.12
N ILE A 9 16.44 32.46 0.06
CA ILE A 9 16.39 30.98 0.23
C ILE A 9 15.91 30.62 1.63
N ALA A 10 16.44 31.27 2.67
CA ALA A 10 16.04 31.04 4.06
C ALA A 10 14.56 31.34 4.27
N ARG A 11 14.06 32.42 3.70
CA ARG A 11 12.64 32.77 3.75
C ARG A 11 11.76 31.73 3.06
N TYR A 12 12.20 31.24 1.89
CA TYR A 12 11.45 30.22 1.16
C TYR A 12 11.38 28.88 1.95
N ILE A 13 12.50 28.48 2.56
CA ILE A 13 12.54 27.29 3.42
C ILE A 13 11.63 27.46 4.63
N ASP A 14 11.62 28.63 5.25
CA ASP A 14 10.76 28.92 6.40
C ASP A 14 9.27 28.87 6.05
N LEU A 15 8.90 29.44 4.91
CA LEU A 15 7.51 29.38 4.41
C LEU A 15 7.04 27.97 4.09
N ASN A 16 7.97 27.07 3.76
CA ASN A 16 7.68 25.67 3.44
C ASN A 16 8.14 24.71 4.55
N ARG A 17 8.26 25.20 5.77
CA ARG A 17 8.80 24.43 6.92
C ARG A 17 8.09 23.11 7.14
N LYS A 18 6.76 23.05 7.03
CA LYS A 18 6.00 21.81 7.20
C LYS A 18 6.35 20.77 6.15
N VAL A 19 6.55 21.19 4.89
CA VAL A 19 6.90 20.30 3.78
C VAL A 19 8.35 19.81 3.92
N LEU A 20 9.24 20.69 4.42
CA LEU A 20 10.66 20.41 4.58
C LEU A 20 11.01 19.89 5.99
N SER A 21 10.02 19.59 6.81
CA SER A 21 10.24 19.05 8.16
C SER A 21 11.08 17.78 8.11
N GLY A 22 12.00 17.65 9.07
CA GLY A 22 12.96 16.53 9.12
C GLY A 22 14.22 16.71 8.26
N LEU A 23 14.33 17.81 7.49
CA LEU A 23 15.55 18.15 6.78
C LEU A 23 16.39 19.12 7.61
N ASP A 24 17.71 18.91 7.61
CA ASP A 24 18.64 19.86 8.23
C ASP A 24 18.71 21.11 7.37
N PHE A 25 18.32 22.24 7.95
CA PHE A 25 18.30 23.54 7.28
C PHE A 25 19.66 23.91 6.69
N LYS A 26 20.74 23.69 7.44
CA LYS A 26 22.10 24.03 6.99
C LYS A 26 22.53 23.20 5.79
N ILE A 27 22.18 21.92 5.78
CA ILE A 27 22.49 21.03 4.66
C ILE A 27 21.70 21.43 3.42
N VAL A 28 20.40 21.72 3.57
CA VAL A 28 19.55 22.15 2.46
C VAL A 28 20.06 23.46 1.88
N LEU A 29 20.38 24.44 2.74
CA LEU A 29 20.92 25.73 2.32
C LEU A 29 22.26 25.58 1.60
N ALA A 30 23.20 24.82 2.16
CA ALA A 30 24.51 24.58 1.57
C ALA A 30 24.38 23.91 0.19
N ARG A 31 23.54 22.92 0.03
CA ARG A 31 23.30 22.24 -1.26
C ARG A 31 22.64 23.18 -2.27
N ALA A 32 21.66 23.99 -1.85
CA ALA A 32 21.03 24.97 -2.71
C ALA A 32 22.03 26.03 -3.23
N MET A 33 22.94 26.46 -2.38
CA MET A 33 23.96 27.43 -2.75
C MET A 33 25.08 26.86 -3.65
N ALA A 34 25.42 25.59 -3.48
CA ALA A 34 26.59 24.97 -4.14
C ALA A 34 26.26 24.35 -5.51
N ASN A 35 25.06 23.82 -5.73
CA ASN A 35 24.78 22.90 -6.85
C ASN A 35 24.05 23.53 -8.04
N TYR A 36 23.57 24.77 -7.92
CA TYR A 36 22.73 25.38 -8.95
C TYR A 36 23.10 26.85 -9.15
N SER A 37 23.17 27.26 -10.40
CA SER A 37 23.29 28.68 -10.78
C SER A 37 22.00 29.43 -10.41
N ASP A 38 20.84 28.74 -10.45
CA ASP A 38 19.57 29.22 -9.93
C ASP A 38 19.18 28.37 -8.73
N THR A 39 19.48 28.84 -7.54
CA THR A 39 19.26 28.15 -6.29
C THR A 39 17.77 28.01 -5.96
N PHE A 40 16.93 28.90 -6.46
CA PHE A 40 15.48 28.80 -6.28
C PHE A 40 14.87 27.65 -7.07
N SER A 41 15.34 27.40 -8.28
CA SER A 41 14.87 26.25 -9.07
C SER A 41 15.08 24.94 -8.33
N TYR A 42 16.23 24.77 -7.71
CA TYR A 42 16.51 23.59 -6.89
C TYR A 42 15.55 23.47 -5.70
N LEU A 43 15.32 24.56 -4.98
CA LEU A 43 14.42 24.56 -3.82
C LEU A 43 12.97 24.31 -4.22
N VAL A 44 12.51 24.91 -5.31
CA VAL A 44 11.17 24.67 -5.84
C VAL A 44 10.99 23.20 -6.19
N GLU A 45 11.95 22.61 -6.87
CA GLU A 45 11.95 21.19 -7.21
C GLU A 45 11.94 20.31 -5.95
N LEU A 46 12.78 20.62 -4.97
CA LEU A 46 12.85 19.89 -3.70
C LEU A 46 11.52 19.95 -2.95
N VAL A 47 10.90 21.12 -2.86
CA VAL A 47 9.59 21.30 -2.20
C VAL A 47 8.50 20.53 -2.96
N ASN A 48 8.48 20.60 -4.27
CA ASN A 48 7.52 19.90 -5.09
C ASN A 48 7.65 18.38 -4.97
N ASN A 49 8.88 17.86 -4.95
CA ASN A 49 9.16 16.45 -4.76
C ASN A 49 8.75 15.98 -3.35
N LYS A 50 9.01 16.80 -2.34
CA LYS A 50 8.56 16.53 -0.97
C LYS A 50 7.04 16.54 -0.84
N ARG A 51 6.34 17.47 -1.49
CA ARG A 51 4.87 17.49 -1.52
C ARG A 51 4.31 16.23 -2.17
N LYS A 52 4.88 15.82 -3.30
CA LYS A 52 4.52 14.55 -3.95
C LYS A 52 4.76 13.37 -3.02
N MET A 53 5.93 13.32 -2.38
CA MET A 53 6.28 12.25 -1.44
C MET A 53 5.32 12.21 -0.25
N VAL A 54 5.01 13.36 0.35
CA VAL A 54 4.03 13.45 1.46
C VAL A 54 2.65 12.98 1.01
N PHE A 55 2.22 13.38 -0.19
CA PHE A 55 0.96 12.91 -0.77
C PHE A 55 0.95 11.38 -0.92
N TYR A 56 2.01 10.80 -1.48
CA TYR A 56 2.14 9.35 -1.61
C TYR A 56 2.19 8.64 -0.26
N LEU A 57 2.95 9.17 0.69
CA LEU A 57 3.04 8.60 2.04
C LEU A 57 1.69 8.63 2.77
N ASN A 58 0.95 9.73 2.65
CA ASN A 58 -0.40 9.83 3.22
C ASN A 58 -1.34 8.82 2.56
N ARG A 59 -1.27 8.68 1.25
CA ARG A 59 -2.07 7.71 0.51
C ARG A 59 -1.71 6.27 0.90
N ILE A 60 -0.43 5.97 1.08
CA ILE A 60 0.03 4.67 1.56
C ILE A 60 -0.43 4.44 3.00
N ARG A 61 -0.33 5.44 3.89
CA ARG A 61 -0.80 5.34 5.26
C ARG A 61 -2.29 5.08 5.33
N ASP A 62 -3.10 5.83 4.58
CA ASP A 62 -4.55 5.67 4.55
C ASP A 62 -4.94 4.27 4.07
N LYS A 63 -4.20 3.73 3.11
CA LYS A 63 -4.35 2.34 2.67
C LYS A 63 -3.84 1.34 3.70
N TYR A 64 -2.71 1.64 4.36
CA TYR A 64 -2.14 0.79 5.40
C TYR A 64 -3.09 0.63 6.59
N GLU A 65 -3.84 1.66 6.95
CA GLU A 65 -4.87 1.57 7.98
C GLU A 65 -6.01 0.62 7.60
N GLN A 66 -6.19 0.33 6.32
CA GLN A 66 -7.15 -0.66 5.80
C GLN A 66 -6.52 -2.04 5.61
N TYR A 67 -5.20 -2.17 5.75
CA TYR A 67 -4.51 -3.43 5.55
C TYR A 67 -4.92 -4.48 6.58
N HIS A 68 -4.81 -5.72 6.14
CA HIS A 68 -5.13 -6.89 6.91
C HIS A 68 -3.88 -7.69 7.17
N ASP A 69 -3.75 -8.21 8.39
CA ASP A 69 -2.67 -9.11 8.75
C ASP A 69 -3.19 -10.54 8.83
N VAL A 70 -2.47 -11.45 8.17
CA VAL A 70 -2.69 -12.88 8.35
C VAL A 70 -2.19 -13.26 9.74
N TYR A 71 -3.03 -13.93 10.52
CA TYR A 71 -2.67 -14.48 11.83
C TYR A 71 -2.89 -15.98 11.87
N GLU A 72 -2.20 -16.64 12.79
CA GLU A 72 -2.31 -18.08 13.00
C GLU A 72 -2.86 -18.38 14.39
N GLU A 73 -3.77 -19.33 14.46
CA GLU A 73 -4.32 -19.84 15.70
C GLU A 73 -4.62 -21.33 15.53
N ASP A 74 -4.04 -22.15 16.42
CA ASP A 74 -4.19 -23.62 16.39
C ASP A 74 -3.84 -24.26 15.04
N GLY A 75 -2.82 -23.73 14.34
CA GLY A 75 -2.35 -24.24 13.06
C GLY A 75 -3.22 -23.82 11.86
N LYS A 76 -4.20 -22.98 12.07
CA LYS A 76 -5.06 -22.42 11.03
C LYS A 76 -4.85 -20.93 10.89
N PHE A 77 -5.15 -20.40 9.71
CA PHE A 77 -4.92 -19.00 9.37
C PHE A 77 -6.21 -18.22 9.23
N GLY A 78 -6.18 -16.98 9.66
CA GLY A 78 -7.25 -16.01 9.51
C GLY A 78 -6.68 -14.64 9.18
N ILE A 79 -7.53 -13.64 9.12
CA ILE A 79 -7.15 -12.25 8.83
C ILE A 79 -7.74 -11.34 9.89
N LYS A 80 -6.91 -10.44 10.42
CA LYS A 80 -7.30 -9.33 11.30
C LYS A 80 -6.95 -8.01 10.65
N ASP A 81 -7.72 -6.97 10.96
CA ASP A 81 -7.30 -5.61 10.66
C ASP A 81 -6.28 -5.11 11.70
N HIS A 82 -5.71 -3.93 11.50
CA HIS A 82 -4.73 -3.36 12.43
C HIS A 82 -5.32 -2.98 13.80
N GLN A 83 -6.64 -2.93 13.91
CA GLN A 83 -7.36 -2.66 15.16
C GLN A 83 -7.66 -3.93 15.94
N GLY A 84 -7.32 -5.09 15.39
CA GLY A 84 -7.53 -6.39 16.00
C GLY A 84 -8.90 -7.02 15.72
N ASN A 85 -9.70 -6.42 14.85
CA ASN A 85 -10.97 -7.01 14.43
C ASN A 85 -10.73 -8.21 13.51
N VAL A 86 -11.41 -9.32 13.76
CA VAL A 86 -11.32 -10.52 12.93
C VAL A 86 -12.17 -10.32 11.68
N LEU A 87 -11.50 -10.32 10.51
CA LEU A 87 -12.16 -10.21 9.22
C LEU A 87 -12.40 -11.58 8.58
N ILE A 88 -11.47 -12.50 8.78
CA ILE A 88 -11.59 -13.92 8.44
C ILE A 88 -11.12 -14.72 9.65
N PRO A 89 -11.96 -15.58 10.23
CA PRO A 89 -11.53 -16.41 11.36
C PRO A 89 -10.46 -17.43 10.96
N ALA A 90 -9.68 -17.90 11.93
CA ALA A 90 -8.56 -18.84 11.72
C ALA A 90 -9.08 -20.26 11.45
N HIS A 91 -9.67 -20.47 10.30
CA HIS A 91 -10.27 -21.74 9.85
C HIS A 91 -9.58 -22.35 8.64
N TYR A 92 -8.61 -21.65 8.04
CA TYR A 92 -8.06 -22.01 6.75
C TYR A 92 -6.65 -22.55 6.85
N ASP A 93 -6.31 -23.49 5.98
CA ASP A 93 -4.98 -24.10 5.92
C ASP A 93 -3.95 -23.12 5.31
N PHE A 94 -4.43 -22.20 4.50
CA PHE A 94 -3.62 -21.17 3.86
C PHE A 94 -4.48 -19.98 3.48
N LEU A 95 -3.91 -18.77 3.58
CA LEU A 95 -4.50 -17.53 3.11
C LEU A 95 -3.47 -16.68 2.40
N ARG A 96 -3.86 -16.10 1.28
CA ARG A 96 -3.02 -15.20 0.50
C ARG A 96 -3.80 -13.95 0.14
N THR A 97 -3.35 -12.82 0.67
CA THR A 97 -3.91 -11.51 0.34
C THR A 97 -3.30 -11.01 -0.96
N PRO A 98 -4.09 -10.56 -1.92
CA PRO A 98 -3.56 -9.93 -3.13
C PRO A 98 -2.91 -8.59 -2.82
N TYR A 99 -1.76 -8.32 -3.44
CA TYR A 99 -1.09 -7.02 -3.39
C TYR A 99 -1.52 -6.18 -4.58
N VAL A 100 -2.66 -5.53 -4.47
CA VAL A 100 -3.18 -4.64 -5.52
C VAL A 100 -3.73 -3.36 -4.92
N TYR A 101 -3.75 -2.33 -5.75
CA TYR A 101 -4.32 -1.04 -5.40
C TYR A 101 -5.83 -1.06 -5.58
N VAL A 102 -6.57 -1.10 -4.48
CA VAL A 102 -8.02 -0.93 -4.44
C VAL A 102 -8.38 0.09 -3.38
N ASP A 103 -9.54 0.72 -3.52
CA ASP A 103 -9.97 1.76 -2.58
C ASP A 103 -10.40 1.16 -1.23
N ASP A 104 -11.02 -0.02 -1.25
CA ASP A 104 -11.39 -0.77 -0.05
C ASP A 104 -10.94 -2.22 -0.18
N LEU A 105 -9.96 -2.63 0.64
CA LEU A 105 -9.41 -3.98 0.63
C LEU A 105 -10.43 -5.05 1.04
N ARG A 106 -11.51 -4.69 1.73
CA ARG A 106 -12.57 -5.63 2.11
C ARG A 106 -13.42 -6.07 0.92
N THR A 107 -13.32 -5.36 -0.19
CA THR A 107 -14.00 -5.72 -1.45
C THR A 107 -13.16 -6.64 -2.33
N LEU A 108 -11.89 -6.84 -1.99
CA LEU A 108 -10.97 -7.67 -2.76
C LEU A 108 -10.90 -9.07 -2.16
N PRO A 109 -11.25 -10.11 -2.93
CA PRO A 109 -11.21 -11.48 -2.44
C PRO A 109 -9.80 -11.92 -2.02
N VAL A 110 -9.75 -12.74 -0.99
CA VAL A 110 -8.55 -13.41 -0.50
C VAL A 110 -8.56 -14.84 -1.03
N ILE A 111 -7.40 -15.31 -1.48
CA ILE A 111 -7.22 -16.71 -1.86
C ILE A 111 -7.08 -17.52 -0.57
N ALA A 112 -7.96 -18.48 -0.37
CA ALA A 112 -7.98 -19.34 0.82
C ALA A 112 -7.91 -20.81 0.44
N GLN A 113 -7.30 -21.62 1.29
CA GLN A 113 -7.26 -23.07 1.14
C GLN A 113 -7.95 -23.74 2.32
N ARG A 114 -8.81 -24.68 2.02
CA ARG A 114 -9.50 -25.51 3.00
C ARG A 114 -9.63 -26.93 2.44
N ASP A 115 -9.23 -27.92 3.26
CA ASP A 115 -9.30 -29.34 2.88
C ASP A 115 -8.62 -29.67 1.54
N GLY A 116 -7.46 -29.01 1.29
CA GLY A 116 -6.66 -29.22 0.10
C GLY A 116 -7.16 -28.51 -1.17
N LYS A 117 -8.25 -27.77 -1.10
CA LYS A 117 -8.83 -27.02 -2.23
C LYS A 117 -8.83 -25.52 -1.97
N MET A 118 -8.63 -24.75 -3.01
CA MET A 118 -8.62 -23.29 -2.97
C MET A 118 -9.96 -22.71 -3.39
N GLY A 119 -10.28 -21.58 -2.77
CA GLY A 119 -11.42 -20.75 -3.08
C GLY A 119 -11.13 -19.29 -2.85
N LEU A 120 -12.11 -18.44 -3.08
CA LEU A 120 -12.05 -17.00 -2.84
C LEU A 120 -13.07 -16.59 -1.80
N ILE A 121 -12.64 -15.80 -0.84
CA ILE A 121 -13.46 -15.34 0.27
C ILE A 121 -13.20 -13.85 0.54
N LEU A 122 -14.24 -13.10 0.89
CA LEU A 122 -14.10 -11.68 1.23
C LEU A 122 -13.69 -11.51 2.70
N PRO A 123 -12.74 -10.61 2.98
CA PRO A 123 -12.35 -10.24 4.34
C PRO A 123 -13.34 -9.24 4.95
N ASP A 124 -14.62 -9.59 4.99
CA ASP A 124 -15.73 -8.71 5.39
C ASP A 124 -16.30 -9.03 6.79
N GLY A 125 -15.69 -9.96 7.50
CA GLY A 125 -16.18 -10.45 8.79
C GLY A 125 -17.35 -11.43 8.70
N LYS A 126 -17.83 -11.72 7.49
CA LYS A 126 -18.98 -12.60 7.24
C LYS A 126 -18.64 -13.89 6.50
N GLU A 127 -17.36 -14.06 6.13
CA GLU A 127 -16.85 -15.17 5.32
C GLU A 127 -17.65 -15.37 4.02
N THR A 128 -17.94 -14.26 3.32
CA THR A 128 -18.63 -14.30 2.03
C THR A 128 -17.77 -15.02 0.99
N VAL A 129 -18.25 -16.15 0.50
CA VAL A 129 -17.56 -16.96 -0.52
C VAL A 129 -17.84 -16.36 -1.90
N VAL A 130 -16.78 -15.95 -2.60
CA VAL A 130 -16.84 -15.45 -3.99
C VAL A 130 -16.67 -16.60 -4.98
N ALA A 131 -15.79 -17.55 -4.65
CA ALA A 131 -15.58 -18.77 -5.42
C ALA A 131 -15.46 -19.96 -4.47
N ASP A 132 -16.18 -21.03 -4.74
CA ASP A 132 -16.18 -22.23 -3.91
C ASP A 132 -14.80 -22.88 -3.83
N PHE A 133 -14.55 -23.64 -2.76
CA PHE A 133 -13.29 -24.35 -2.51
C PHE A 133 -13.23 -25.65 -3.31
N VAL A 134 -13.12 -25.51 -4.62
CA VAL A 134 -13.10 -26.63 -5.58
C VAL A 134 -11.88 -26.61 -6.49
N TYR A 135 -11.05 -25.60 -6.40
CA TYR A 135 -9.92 -25.38 -7.29
C TYR A 135 -8.63 -25.98 -6.73
N ASP A 136 -7.76 -26.45 -7.63
CA ASP A 136 -6.43 -26.97 -7.27
C ASP A 136 -5.46 -25.84 -7.01
N ASP A 137 -5.61 -24.72 -7.72
CA ASP A 137 -4.82 -23.51 -7.57
C ASP A 137 -5.59 -22.30 -8.00
N ILE A 138 -5.30 -21.14 -7.39
CA ILE A 138 -5.82 -19.83 -7.77
C ILE A 138 -4.68 -18.83 -7.73
N SER A 139 -4.55 -18.04 -8.80
CA SER A 139 -3.58 -16.95 -8.87
C SER A 139 -4.26 -15.65 -9.29
N LEU A 140 -3.70 -14.52 -8.83
CA LEU A 140 -4.14 -13.20 -9.26
C LEU A 140 -3.51 -12.87 -10.62
N ARG A 141 -4.32 -12.41 -11.57
CA ARG A 141 -3.85 -11.88 -12.85
C ARG A 141 -3.38 -10.44 -12.70
N ASP A 142 -2.65 -9.95 -13.72
CA ASP A 142 -2.03 -8.63 -13.72
C ASP A 142 -3.04 -7.47 -13.59
N GLU A 143 -4.27 -7.68 -14.03
CA GLU A 143 -5.36 -6.70 -13.94
C GLU A 143 -6.44 -7.20 -12.98
N PRO A 144 -6.41 -6.76 -11.71
CA PRO A 144 -7.51 -7.06 -10.79
C PRO A 144 -8.81 -6.35 -11.23
N PRO A 145 -9.96 -6.94 -10.93
CA PRO A 145 -10.20 -8.01 -9.96
C PRO A 145 -10.20 -9.43 -10.54
N TYR A 146 -9.35 -9.76 -11.48
CA TYR A 146 -9.36 -11.05 -12.15
C TYR A 146 -8.49 -12.08 -11.45
N PHE A 147 -9.05 -13.28 -11.26
CA PHE A 147 -8.35 -14.44 -10.73
C PHE A 147 -8.40 -15.59 -11.73
N GLU A 148 -7.29 -16.28 -11.89
CA GLU A 148 -7.21 -17.49 -12.68
C GLU A 148 -7.26 -18.69 -11.76
N ALA A 149 -8.29 -19.50 -11.89
CA ALA A 149 -8.52 -20.69 -11.09
C ALA A 149 -8.35 -21.95 -11.92
N TRP A 150 -7.60 -22.90 -11.40
CA TRP A 150 -7.25 -24.15 -12.08
C TRP A 150 -7.94 -25.34 -11.42
N SER A 151 -8.60 -26.15 -12.23
CA SER A 151 -9.21 -27.41 -11.82
C SER A 151 -9.02 -28.45 -12.90
N ASN A 152 -8.42 -29.60 -12.57
CA ASN A 152 -8.15 -30.70 -13.50
C ASN A 152 -7.38 -30.26 -14.76
N GLY A 153 -6.42 -29.32 -14.61
CA GLY A 153 -5.62 -28.80 -15.71
C GLY A 153 -6.33 -27.75 -16.59
N GLU A 154 -7.55 -27.39 -16.27
CA GLU A 154 -8.31 -26.33 -16.97
C GLU A 154 -8.35 -25.05 -16.14
N ALA A 155 -8.11 -23.92 -16.82
CA ALA A 155 -8.16 -22.59 -16.21
C ALA A 155 -9.51 -21.92 -16.43
N THR A 156 -10.03 -21.30 -15.38
CA THR A 156 -11.24 -20.46 -15.40
C THR A 156 -10.88 -19.08 -14.91
N LEU A 157 -11.31 -18.04 -15.64
CA LEU A 157 -11.14 -16.67 -15.19
C LEU A 157 -12.32 -16.28 -14.28
N ILE A 158 -12.01 -15.79 -13.09
CA ILE A 158 -12.99 -15.32 -12.14
C ILE A 158 -12.85 -13.81 -12.02
N GLU A 159 -13.91 -13.11 -12.32
CA GLU A 159 -14.05 -11.68 -12.10
C GLU A 159 -14.73 -11.45 -10.75
N ALA A 160 -14.06 -10.72 -9.90
CA ALA A 160 -14.57 -10.46 -8.55
C ALA A 160 -14.96 -9.00 -8.35
#